data_18a1e1d5a55688df0dfa1a4d019fb16e
#
_entry.id   18a1e1d5a55688df0dfa1a4d019fb16e
#
_cell.length_a   1.000
_cell.length_b   1.000
_cell.length_c   1.000
_cell.angle_alpha   90.00
_cell.angle_beta   90.00
_cell.angle_gamma   90.00
#
_symmetry.space_group_name_H-M   'P 1'
#
loop_
_entity.id
_entity.type
_entity.pdbx_description
1 polymer ?
#
loop_
_entity_poly.entity_id
_entity_poly.type
_entity_poly.pdbx_seq_one_letter_code
_entity_poly.pdbx_strand_id
1 'polypeptide(L)'
;MSSHLPRRSQDQSKHPNEDPQLTRPSAGNLLDSVFRKDGPMPTASIGLRGLAFLLDFILISAVASIIIWKIALPQSHPAAFTELSEWTQALVIWYGDRATSIDAPFPEPGKNLAEALTIANELQMLCFWLYFSVGEAFFAGSSLGKRICRIRSVSTITLDKPPIMAGIVRGGLKTLTLYFYFPIGMIATLVTLFFNKRRQMGHDMVSRTAVIDEKMVNSSKS
;
A
#
# COMPACT_ATOMS: atom_id res chain seq x y z
N MET A 1 -5.91 45.47 -76.31
CA MET A 1 -5.53 46.19 -75.04
C MET A 1 -5.43 45.13 -73.95
N SER A 2 -4.20 44.65 -73.73
CA SER A 2 -3.85 43.64 -72.69
C SER A 2 -3.40 44.35 -71.44
N SER A 3 -4.01 44.09 -70.32
CA SER A 3 -3.57 44.55 -69.04
C SER A 3 -2.98 43.36 -68.23
N HIS A 4 -1.66 43.31 -68.17
CA HIS A 4 -0.91 42.42 -67.30
C HIS A 4 -1.07 42.87 -65.84
N LEU A 5 -1.54 41.97 -64.94
CA LEU A 5 -1.47 42.14 -63.54
C LEU A 5 -0.22 41.39 -63.05
N PRO A 6 0.60 41.98 -62.14
CA PRO A 6 1.79 41.34 -61.61
C PRO A 6 1.43 40.35 -60.49
N ARG A 7 2.05 39.15 -60.55
CA ARG A 7 2.04 38.12 -59.54
C ARG A 7 2.73 38.64 -58.27
N ARG A 8 1.98 38.68 -57.18
CA ARG A 8 2.48 38.98 -55.85
C ARG A 8 3.23 37.74 -55.32
N SER A 9 4.54 37.82 -55.22
CA SER A 9 5.40 36.86 -54.54
C SER A 9 5.00 36.74 -53.09
N GLN A 10 4.56 35.55 -52.68
CA GLN A 10 4.38 35.21 -51.25
C GLN A 10 5.76 35.10 -50.63
N ASP A 11 6.05 36.07 -49.78
CA ASP A 11 7.18 36.10 -48.90
C ASP A 11 6.97 35.03 -47.83
N GLN A 12 7.74 33.95 -47.92
CA GLN A 12 7.82 32.94 -46.89
C GLN A 12 8.64 33.51 -45.74
N SER A 13 7.98 34.10 -44.79
CA SER A 13 8.59 34.44 -43.49
C SER A 13 9.08 33.15 -42.84
N LYS A 14 10.40 32.94 -42.93
CA LYS A 14 11.14 32.01 -42.10
C LYS A 14 10.80 32.26 -40.63
N HIS A 15 10.15 31.30 -40.00
CA HIS A 15 10.13 31.24 -38.55
C HIS A 15 11.55 31.04 -38.05
N PRO A 16 12.00 31.85 -37.09
CA PRO A 16 13.31 31.66 -36.46
C PRO A 16 13.31 30.35 -35.69
N ASN A 17 14.43 29.64 -35.82
CA ASN A 17 14.90 28.53 -35.02
C ASN A 17 14.18 28.36 -33.68
N GLU A 18 13.25 27.43 -33.60
CA GLU A 18 12.99 26.74 -32.35
C GLU A 18 14.22 25.85 -32.10
N ASP A 19 15.11 26.32 -31.23
CA ASP A 19 16.11 25.48 -30.61
C ASP A 19 15.42 24.19 -30.16
N PRO A 20 15.92 23.02 -30.51
CA PRO A 20 15.49 21.80 -29.87
C PRO A 20 16.03 21.83 -28.44
N GLN A 21 15.33 22.54 -27.57
CA GLN A 21 15.50 22.41 -26.14
C GLN A 21 15.38 20.92 -25.87
N LEU A 22 16.52 20.30 -25.58
CA LEU A 22 16.63 18.98 -25.00
C LEU A 22 15.86 19.02 -23.66
N THR A 23 14.53 18.97 -23.75
CA THR A 23 13.67 18.69 -22.60
C THR A 23 14.09 17.32 -22.12
N ARG A 24 14.92 17.29 -21.08
CA ARG A 24 15.20 16.06 -20.34
C ARG A 24 13.83 15.46 -20.00
N PRO A 25 13.52 14.25 -20.48
CA PRO A 25 12.23 13.66 -20.22
C PRO A 25 12.08 13.56 -18.70
N SER A 26 11.04 14.17 -18.16
CA SER A 26 10.69 13.98 -16.76
C SER A 26 10.51 12.48 -16.50
N ALA A 27 10.69 12.01 -15.27
CA ALA A 27 10.51 10.57 -14.95
C ALA A 27 9.14 10.05 -15.39
N GLY A 28 8.11 10.92 -15.46
CA GLY A 28 6.78 10.62 -16.03
C GLY A 28 6.83 10.27 -17.52
N ASN A 29 7.62 10.97 -18.31
CA ASN A 29 7.73 10.69 -19.77
C ASN A 29 8.41 9.35 -20.06
N LEU A 30 9.28 8.86 -19.18
CA LEU A 30 9.93 7.56 -19.35
C LEU A 30 8.96 6.41 -19.07
N LEU A 31 8.14 6.51 -18.04
CA LEU A 31 7.10 5.54 -17.78
C LEU A 31 6.06 5.56 -18.91
N ASP A 32 5.67 6.74 -19.40
CA ASP A 32 4.75 6.91 -20.51
C ASP A 32 5.28 6.28 -21.80
N SER A 33 6.58 6.35 -22.08
CA SER A 33 7.22 5.71 -23.22
C SER A 33 7.22 4.18 -23.13
N VAL A 34 7.38 3.63 -21.92
CA VAL A 34 7.33 2.18 -21.66
C VAL A 34 5.90 1.65 -21.80
N PHE A 35 4.90 2.46 -21.44
CA PHE A 35 3.49 2.06 -21.52
C PHE A 35 2.85 2.30 -22.91
N ARG A 36 3.40 3.20 -23.72
CA ARG A 36 2.95 3.42 -25.11
C ARG A 36 3.45 2.37 -26.09
N LYS A 37 4.56 1.69 -25.81
CA LYS A 37 4.92 0.49 -26.56
C LYS A 37 3.94 -0.61 -26.12
N ASP A 38 3.13 -1.12 -27.01
CA ASP A 38 2.02 -2.10 -26.87
C ASP A 38 2.32 -3.35 -26.03
N GLY A 39 3.11 -3.21 -24.99
CA GLY A 39 3.51 -4.24 -24.03
C GLY A 39 2.65 -4.25 -22.76
N PRO A 40 2.53 -5.39 -22.08
CA PRO A 40 1.86 -5.45 -20.80
C PRO A 40 2.59 -4.57 -19.78
N MET A 41 1.81 -3.80 -19.00
CA MET A 41 2.30 -2.96 -17.90
C MET A 41 3.27 -3.76 -17.02
N PRO A 42 4.48 -3.28 -16.67
CA PRO A 42 5.44 -3.99 -15.83
C PRO A 42 4.96 -4.07 -14.37
N THR A 43 3.84 -4.76 -14.18
CA THR A 43 3.21 -4.90 -12.86
C THR A 43 3.98 -5.90 -12.02
N ALA A 44 4.21 -5.56 -10.75
CA ALA A 44 4.86 -6.44 -9.81
C ALA A 44 4.09 -7.75 -9.65
N SER A 45 4.82 -8.88 -9.53
CA SER A 45 4.22 -10.20 -9.29
C SER A 45 3.46 -10.23 -7.96
N ILE A 46 2.46 -11.11 -7.87
CA ILE A 46 1.65 -11.30 -6.64
C ILE A 46 2.55 -11.69 -5.48
N GLY A 47 3.51 -12.58 -5.71
CA GLY A 47 4.47 -13.03 -4.69
C GLY A 47 5.31 -11.88 -4.10
N LEU A 48 5.85 -10.98 -4.94
CA LEU A 48 6.60 -9.81 -4.47
C LEU A 48 5.73 -8.84 -3.67
N ARG A 49 4.45 -8.66 -4.05
CA ARG A 49 3.51 -7.82 -3.30
C ARG A 49 3.16 -8.45 -1.95
N GLY A 50 2.94 -9.78 -1.92
CA GLY A 50 2.70 -10.52 -0.69
C GLY A 50 3.91 -10.49 0.25
N LEU A 51 5.12 -10.69 -0.27
CA LEU A 51 6.35 -10.59 0.51
C LEU A 51 6.56 -9.19 1.07
N ALA A 52 6.38 -8.15 0.26
CA ALA A 52 6.48 -6.76 0.71
C ALA A 52 5.48 -6.46 1.83
N PHE A 53 4.23 -6.90 1.67
CA PHE A 53 3.20 -6.74 2.70
C PHE A 53 3.55 -7.50 3.99
N LEU A 54 4.05 -8.73 3.89
CA LEU A 54 4.47 -9.53 5.04
C LEU A 54 5.61 -8.88 5.82
N LEU A 55 6.62 -8.34 5.11
CA LEU A 55 7.73 -7.60 5.74
C LEU A 55 7.22 -6.34 6.47
N ASP A 56 6.34 -5.58 5.84
CA ASP A 56 5.71 -4.41 6.45
C ASP A 56 4.88 -4.81 7.68
N PHE A 57 4.10 -5.88 7.56
CA PHE A 57 3.25 -6.39 8.64
C PHE A 57 4.07 -6.81 9.87
N ILE A 58 5.13 -7.59 9.68
CA ILE A 58 6.01 -8.02 10.77
C ILE A 58 6.68 -6.82 11.42
N LEU A 59 7.24 -5.91 10.63
CA LEU A 59 7.93 -4.73 11.12
C LEU A 59 7.02 -3.86 11.99
N ILE A 60 5.86 -3.46 11.44
CA ILE A 60 4.96 -2.56 12.16
C ILE A 60 4.29 -3.25 13.34
N SER A 61 3.98 -4.55 13.26
CA SER A 61 3.46 -5.31 14.40
C SER A 61 4.46 -5.33 15.56
N ALA A 62 5.74 -5.59 15.28
CA ALA A 62 6.77 -5.60 16.30
C ALA A 62 6.93 -4.21 16.95
N VAL A 63 7.06 -3.15 16.14
CA VAL A 63 7.21 -1.78 16.65
C VAL A 63 5.98 -1.34 17.43
N ALA A 64 4.78 -1.55 16.92
CA ALA A 64 3.54 -1.20 17.60
C ALA A 64 3.37 -1.99 18.90
N SER A 65 3.67 -3.29 18.92
CA SER A 65 3.61 -4.10 20.13
C SER A 65 4.57 -3.57 21.22
N ILE A 66 5.79 -3.19 20.84
CA ILE A 66 6.74 -2.60 21.82
C ILE A 66 6.17 -1.29 22.38
N ILE A 67 5.65 -0.41 21.55
CA ILE A 67 5.07 0.87 21.99
C ILE A 67 3.87 0.63 22.91
N ILE A 68 2.96 -0.26 22.53
CA ILE A 68 1.73 -0.54 23.28
C ILE A 68 2.06 -1.16 24.63
N TRP A 69 2.82 -2.26 24.65
CA TRP A 69 3.08 -3.03 25.87
C TRP A 69 4.13 -2.43 26.79
N LYS A 70 5.05 -1.60 26.28
CA LYS A 70 6.11 -0.97 27.12
C LYS A 70 5.82 0.47 27.49
N ILE A 71 4.97 1.18 26.73
CA ILE A 71 4.72 2.61 26.95
C ILE A 71 3.24 2.87 27.26
N ALA A 72 2.30 2.48 26.36
CA ALA A 72 0.91 2.88 26.49
C ALA A 72 0.18 2.15 27.64
N LEU A 73 0.18 0.83 27.63
CA LEU A 73 -0.55 0.03 28.64
C LEU A 73 -0.02 0.17 30.07
N PRO A 74 1.29 0.24 30.36
CA PRO A 74 1.76 0.42 31.72
C PRO A 74 1.27 1.70 32.41
N GLN A 75 0.93 2.72 31.61
CA GLN A 75 0.42 4.00 32.13
C GLN A 75 -1.08 3.94 32.48
N SER A 76 -1.87 3.21 31.68
CA SER A 76 -3.33 3.14 31.84
C SER A 76 -3.81 1.85 32.52
N HIS A 77 -3.14 0.74 32.25
CA HIS A 77 -3.51 -0.60 32.72
C HIS A 77 -2.25 -1.36 33.23
N PRO A 78 -1.67 -0.97 34.37
CA PRO A 78 -0.39 -1.52 34.85
C PRO A 78 -0.44 -3.03 35.13
N ALA A 79 -1.61 -3.57 35.46
CA ALA A 79 -1.80 -5.00 35.73
C ALA A 79 -2.05 -5.83 34.45
N ALA A 80 -2.25 -5.20 33.30
CA ALA A 80 -2.68 -5.89 32.07
C ALA A 80 -1.76 -7.04 31.65
N PHE A 81 -0.45 -6.91 31.84
CA PHE A 81 0.51 -7.96 31.47
C PHE A 81 0.39 -9.18 32.38
N THR A 82 0.22 -8.97 33.70
CA THR A 82 0.01 -10.05 34.68
C THR A 82 -1.30 -10.76 34.42
N GLU A 83 -2.39 -10.00 34.24
CA GLU A 83 -3.72 -10.54 33.93
C GLU A 83 -3.74 -11.31 32.60
N LEU A 84 -3.00 -10.83 31.57
CA LEU A 84 -2.83 -11.55 30.31
C LEU A 84 -2.13 -12.90 30.51
N SER A 85 -1.09 -12.94 31.34
CA SER A 85 -0.37 -14.18 31.65
C SER A 85 -1.28 -15.18 32.36
N GLU A 86 -2.04 -14.72 33.35
CA GLU A 86 -2.99 -15.55 34.12
C GLU A 86 -4.10 -16.09 33.20
N TRP A 87 -4.69 -15.23 32.38
CA TRP A 87 -5.72 -15.63 31.41
C TRP A 87 -5.19 -16.61 30.36
N THR A 88 -3.97 -16.42 29.88
CA THR A 88 -3.33 -17.35 28.95
C THR A 88 -3.10 -18.72 29.58
N GLN A 89 -2.68 -18.76 30.86
CA GLN A 89 -2.55 -20.01 31.60
C GLN A 89 -3.90 -20.71 31.76
N ALA A 90 -4.95 -19.97 32.12
CA ALA A 90 -6.31 -20.51 32.20
C ALA A 90 -6.79 -21.09 30.87
N LEU A 91 -6.47 -20.44 29.73
CA LEU A 91 -6.77 -20.97 28.40
C LEU A 91 -6.02 -22.27 28.11
N VAL A 92 -4.72 -22.33 28.44
CA VAL A 92 -3.91 -23.56 28.24
C VAL A 92 -4.47 -24.72 29.03
N ILE A 93 -4.84 -24.49 30.31
CA ILE A 93 -5.47 -25.50 31.17
C ILE A 93 -6.81 -25.93 30.55
N TRP A 94 -7.68 -24.98 30.19
CA TRP A 94 -8.97 -25.27 29.59
C TRP A 94 -8.86 -26.10 28.30
N TYR A 95 -7.90 -25.78 27.41
CA TYR A 95 -7.65 -26.56 26.20
C TYR A 95 -7.11 -27.97 26.53
N GLY A 96 -6.27 -28.12 27.55
CA GLY A 96 -5.74 -29.40 27.98
C GLY A 96 -6.84 -30.31 28.59
N ASP A 97 -7.73 -29.75 29.40
CA ASP A 97 -8.80 -30.47 30.07
C ASP A 97 -10.02 -30.73 29.18
N ARG A 98 -10.15 -30.03 28.05
CA ARG A 98 -11.28 -30.19 27.12
C ARG A 98 -11.41 -31.61 26.56
N ALA A 99 -10.31 -32.35 26.52
CA ALA A 99 -10.31 -33.76 26.15
C ALA A 99 -11.08 -34.65 27.17
N THR A 100 -11.26 -34.14 28.41
CA THR A 100 -11.92 -34.87 29.53
C THR A 100 -13.22 -34.24 29.99
N SER A 101 -13.44 -32.94 29.73
CA SER A 101 -14.62 -32.17 30.17
C SER A 101 -15.14 -31.26 29.07
N ILE A 102 -16.18 -31.73 28.36
CA ILE A 102 -16.82 -31.01 27.25
C ILE A 102 -17.59 -29.75 27.73
N ASP A 103 -18.04 -29.73 29.01
CA ASP A 103 -18.92 -28.71 29.57
C ASP A 103 -18.18 -27.58 30.34
N ALA A 104 -16.84 -27.54 30.36
CA ALA A 104 -16.12 -26.48 31.04
C ALA A 104 -16.33 -25.13 30.34
N PRO A 105 -16.80 -24.08 31.07
CA PRO A 105 -17.02 -22.76 30.46
C PRO A 105 -15.70 -22.18 29.94
N PHE A 106 -15.78 -21.47 28.81
CA PHE A 106 -14.62 -20.79 28.27
C PHE A 106 -14.12 -19.71 29.24
N PRO A 107 -12.80 -19.65 29.56
CA PRO A 107 -12.27 -18.62 30.44
C PRO A 107 -12.34 -17.26 29.78
N GLU A 108 -13.14 -16.36 30.33
CA GLU A 108 -13.26 -14.99 29.87
C GLU A 108 -12.17 -14.09 30.49
N PRO A 109 -11.64 -13.12 29.74
CA PRO A 109 -10.70 -12.16 30.30
C PRO A 109 -11.40 -11.27 31.33
N GLY A 110 -10.72 -10.91 32.41
CA GLY A 110 -11.20 -9.92 33.37
C GLY A 110 -11.49 -8.58 32.72
N LYS A 111 -12.37 -7.78 33.32
CA LYS A 111 -12.82 -6.48 32.75
C LYS A 111 -11.65 -5.55 32.41
N ASN A 112 -10.69 -5.43 33.32
CA ASN A 112 -9.50 -4.58 33.10
C ASN A 112 -8.64 -5.09 31.93
N LEU A 113 -8.45 -6.41 31.82
CA LEU A 113 -7.74 -7.00 30.68
C LEU A 113 -8.51 -6.82 29.37
N ALA A 114 -9.83 -6.96 29.36
CA ALA A 114 -10.65 -6.75 28.17
C ALA A 114 -10.57 -5.32 27.66
N GLU A 115 -10.59 -4.32 28.56
CA GLU A 115 -10.39 -2.91 28.23
C GLU A 115 -8.96 -2.66 27.69
N ALA A 116 -7.95 -3.22 28.34
CA ALA A 116 -6.56 -3.11 27.89
C ALA A 116 -6.33 -3.71 26.49
N LEU A 117 -6.92 -4.87 26.21
CA LEU A 117 -6.85 -5.51 24.89
C LEU A 117 -7.58 -4.69 23.82
N THR A 118 -8.70 -4.06 24.17
CA THR A 118 -9.41 -3.17 23.25
C THR A 118 -8.55 -1.98 22.87
N ILE A 119 -7.98 -1.28 23.85
CA ILE A 119 -7.07 -0.15 23.63
C ILE A 119 -5.84 -0.60 22.83
N ALA A 120 -5.27 -1.76 23.14
CA ALA A 120 -4.13 -2.30 22.40
C ALA A 120 -4.49 -2.52 20.91
N ASN A 121 -5.65 -3.08 20.63
CA ASN A 121 -6.12 -3.30 19.28
C ASN A 121 -6.36 -1.97 18.51
N GLU A 122 -6.96 -0.98 19.15
CA GLU A 122 -7.19 0.34 18.55
C GLU A 122 -5.88 1.06 18.23
N LEU A 123 -4.93 1.04 19.18
CA LEU A 123 -3.60 1.62 18.97
C LEU A 123 -2.83 0.89 17.86
N GLN A 124 -2.91 -0.43 17.83
CA GLN A 124 -2.29 -1.25 16.78
C GLN A 124 -2.88 -0.86 15.41
N MET A 125 -4.20 -0.77 15.29
CA MET A 125 -4.88 -0.35 14.07
C MET A 125 -4.43 1.05 13.63
N LEU A 126 -4.34 2.00 14.56
CA LEU A 126 -3.86 3.36 14.31
C LEU A 126 -2.42 3.36 13.79
N CYS A 127 -1.52 2.57 14.42
CA CYS A 127 -0.12 2.43 13.98
C CYS A 127 -0.04 1.88 12.55
N PHE A 128 -0.83 0.87 12.22
CA PHE A 128 -0.89 0.33 10.85
C PHE A 128 -1.38 1.37 9.84
N TRP A 129 -2.47 2.07 10.18
CA TRP A 129 -3.00 3.10 9.30
C TRP A 129 -2.00 4.23 9.06
N LEU A 130 -1.37 4.74 10.11
CA LEU A 130 -0.34 5.78 10.01
C LEU A 130 0.85 5.31 9.18
N TYR A 131 1.37 4.10 9.45
CA TYR A 131 2.51 3.55 8.72
C TYR A 131 2.23 3.42 7.23
N PHE A 132 1.12 2.80 6.86
CA PHE A 132 0.78 2.64 5.44
C PHE A 132 0.46 3.97 4.77
N SER A 133 -0.25 4.87 5.45
CA SER A 133 -0.59 6.19 4.90
C SER A 133 0.65 7.06 4.69
N VAL A 134 1.54 7.14 5.69
CA VAL A 134 2.80 7.89 5.60
C VAL A 134 3.72 7.27 4.54
N GLY A 135 3.87 5.94 4.55
CA GLY A 135 4.69 5.24 3.58
C GLY A 135 4.26 5.49 2.13
N GLU A 136 2.96 5.37 1.86
CA GLU A 136 2.42 5.59 0.52
C GLU A 136 2.40 7.08 0.11
N ALA A 137 2.13 8.00 1.04
CA ALA A 137 1.99 9.43 0.74
C ALA A 137 3.36 10.13 0.55
N PHE A 138 4.30 9.87 1.45
CA PHE A 138 5.54 10.65 1.54
C PHE A 138 6.74 9.96 0.89
N PHE A 139 6.76 8.63 0.81
CA PHE A 139 7.89 7.89 0.25
C PHE A 139 7.68 7.43 -1.20
N ALA A 140 7.15 8.29 -2.06
CA ALA A 140 6.95 8.05 -3.49
C ALA A 140 6.12 6.77 -3.79
N GLY A 141 5.10 6.50 -2.98
CA GLY A 141 4.24 5.33 -3.14
C GLY A 141 4.84 4.01 -2.65
N SER A 142 5.89 4.06 -1.82
CA SER A 142 6.59 2.88 -1.33
C SER A 142 6.63 2.83 0.20
N SER A 143 6.16 1.72 0.79
CA SER A 143 6.48 1.33 2.17
C SER A 143 7.90 0.72 2.25
N LEU A 144 8.41 0.46 3.45
CA LEU A 144 9.74 -0.16 3.62
C LEU A 144 9.81 -1.54 2.97
N GLY A 145 8.80 -2.40 3.18
CA GLY A 145 8.75 -3.72 2.53
C GLY A 145 8.73 -3.64 1.00
N LYS A 146 8.01 -2.67 0.44
CA LYS A 146 8.03 -2.43 -1.01
C LYS A 146 9.40 -2.00 -1.52
N ARG A 147 10.12 -1.15 -0.78
CA ARG A 147 11.49 -0.74 -1.14
C ARG A 147 12.46 -1.91 -1.13
N ILE A 148 12.39 -2.78 -0.12
CA ILE A 148 13.20 -4.01 -0.06
C ILE A 148 12.93 -4.89 -1.27
N CYS A 149 11.66 -5.03 -1.66
CA CYS A 149 11.24 -5.82 -2.82
C CYS A 149 11.45 -5.10 -4.17
N ARG A 150 11.92 -3.82 -4.17
CA ARG A 150 12.10 -2.98 -5.36
C ARG A 150 10.82 -2.82 -6.19
N ILE A 151 9.70 -2.65 -5.50
CA ILE A 151 8.40 -2.35 -6.10
C ILE A 151 7.87 -1.03 -5.57
N ARG A 152 7.09 -0.32 -6.40
CA ARG A 152 6.45 0.94 -5.99
C ARG A 152 5.07 1.10 -6.57
N SER A 153 4.26 1.93 -5.91
CA SER A 153 2.95 2.33 -6.42
C SER A 153 3.10 3.56 -7.31
N VAL A 154 2.40 3.54 -8.42
CA VAL A 154 2.30 4.69 -9.35
C VAL A 154 0.84 5.02 -9.59
N SER A 155 0.54 6.27 -9.89
CA SER A 155 -0.79 6.68 -10.34
C SER A 155 -1.08 6.07 -11.71
N THR A 156 -2.27 5.51 -11.90
CA THR A 156 -2.69 4.99 -13.22
C THR A 156 -3.07 6.08 -14.21
N ILE A 157 -3.16 7.33 -13.77
CA ILE A 157 -3.51 8.49 -14.59
C ILE A 157 -2.25 9.18 -15.11
N THR A 158 -1.34 9.52 -14.18
CA THR A 158 -0.13 10.28 -14.51
C THR A 158 1.11 9.41 -14.70
N LEU A 159 1.03 8.10 -14.32
CA LEU A 159 2.14 7.14 -14.31
C LEU A 159 3.33 7.58 -13.44
N ASP A 160 3.12 8.57 -12.61
CA ASP A 160 4.10 9.13 -11.68
C ASP A 160 3.68 8.85 -10.22
N LYS A 161 4.33 9.50 -9.29
CA LYS A 161 4.04 9.43 -7.85
C LYS A 161 2.54 9.63 -7.60
N PRO A 162 1.88 8.75 -6.83
CA PRO A 162 0.48 8.92 -6.50
C PRO A 162 0.27 10.17 -5.63
N PRO A 163 -0.88 10.86 -5.76
CA PRO A 163 -1.19 11.99 -4.89
C PRO A 163 -1.31 11.54 -3.43
N ILE A 164 -1.00 12.45 -2.50
CA ILE A 164 -0.99 12.17 -1.05
C ILE A 164 -2.31 11.56 -0.59
N MET A 165 -3.44 12.11 -1.05
CA MET A 165 -4.77 11.58 -0.70
C MET A 165 -4.98 10.13 -1.14
N ALA A 166 -4.47 9.75 -2.31
CA ALA A 166 -4.53 8.36 -2.76
C ALA A 166 -3.73 7.43 -1.84
N GLY A 167 -2.59 7.89 -1.32
CA GLY A 167 -1.79 7.17 -0.31
C GLY A 167 -2.55 6.96 1.00
N ILE A 168 -3.18 8.01 1.52
CA ILE A 168 -3.98 7.97 2.75
C ILE A 168 -5.18 7.02 2.61
N VAL A 169 -5.96 7.16 1.53
CA VAL A 169 -7.11 6.31 1.25
C VAL A 169 -6.68 4.84 1.11
N ARG A 170 -5.60 4.59 0.40
CA ARG A 170 -5.06 3.24 0.20
C ARG A 170 -4.57 2.62 1.51
N GLY A 171 -3.87 3.39 2.35
CA GLY A 171 -3.44 2.97 3.68
C GLY A 171 -4.64 2.63 4.57
N GLY A 172 -5.66 3.47 4.57
CA GLY A 172 -6.91 3.25 5.30
C GLY A 172 -7.63 1.98 4.85
N LEU A 173 -7.79 1.78 3.54
CA LEU A 173 -8.44 0.57 2.99
C LEU A 173 -7.68 -0.71 3.31
N LYS A 174 -6.34 -0.69 3.30
CA LYS A 174 -5.53 -1.84 3.71
C LYS A 174 -5.74 -2.19 5.18
N THR A 175 -5.71 -1.18 6.05
CA THR A 175 -5.93 -1.35 7.48
C THR A 175 -7.34 -1.84 7.77
N LEU A 176 -8.35 -1.24 7.14
CA LEU A 176 -9.75 -1.67 7.26
C LEU A 176 -9.93 -3.14 6.85
N THR A 177 -9.35 -3.52 5.72
CA THR A 177 -9.41 -4.90 5.21
C THR A 177 -8.74 -5.88 6.17
N LEU A 178 -7.63 -5.47 6.80
CA LEU A 178 -6.89 -6.32 7.73
C LEU A 178 -7.63 -6.51 9.06
N TYR A 179 -8.23 -5.44 9.63
CA TYR A 179 -8.81 -5.48 10.98
C TYR A 179 -10.29 -5.88 11.03
N PHE A 180 -11.09 -5.40 10.07
CA PHE A 180 -12.54 -5.63 10.10
C PHE A 180 -13.00 -6.75 9.19
N TYR A 181 -12.30 -6.99 8.10
CA TYR A 181 -12.74 -7.94 7.07
C TYR A 181 -11.80 -9.13 6.89
N PHE A 182 -10.84 -9.34 7.80
CA PHE A 182 -9.99 -10.53 7.73
C PHE A 182 -10.78 -11.81 8.08
N PRO A 183 -10.61 -12.92 7.33
CA PRO A 183 -9.83 -13.08 6.08
C PRO A 183 -10.58 -12.71 4.81
N ILE A 184 -11.90 -12.48 4.88
CA ILE A 184 -12.79 -12.31 3.72
C ILE A 184 -12.38 -11.11 2.86
N GLY A 185 -12.13 -9.96 3.49
CA GLY A 185 -11.70 -8.76 2.79
C GLY A 185 -10.36 -8.93 2.08
N MET A 186 -9.44 -9.68 2.69
CA MET A 186 -8.16 -10.00 2.08
C MET A 186 -8.33 -10.89 0.86
N ILE A 187 -9.19 -11.90 0.94
CA ILE A 187 -9.54 -12.77 -0.20
C ILE A 187 -10.22 -11.94 -1.30
N ALA A 188 -11.18 -11.10 -0.95
CA ALA A 188 -11.87 -10.23 -1.91
C ALA A 188 -10.90 -9.31 -2.66
N THR A 189 -9.94 -8.68 -1.96
CA THR A 189 -8.92 -7.84 -2.60
C THR A 189 -7.96 -8.63 -3.49
N LEU A 190 -7.65 -9.88 -3.16
CA LEU A 190 -6.86 -10.77 -4.00
C LEU A 190 -7.63 -11.20 -5.27
N VAL A 191 -8.93 -11.50 -5.12
CA VAL A 191 -9.78 -11.89 -6.26
C VAL A 191 -9.80 -10.81 -7.34
N THR A 192 -9.81 -9.52 -6.97
CA THR A 192 -9.78 -8.42 -7.96
C THR A 192 -8.54 -8.43 -8.86
N LEU A 193 -7.42 -9.03 -8.42
CA LEU A 193 -6.22 -9.19 -9.25
C LEU A 193 -6.44 -10.09 -10.47
N PHE A 194 -7.29 -11.10 -10.34
CA PHE A 194 -7.53 -12.07 -11.41
C PHE A 194 -8.50 -11.52 -12.46
N PHE A 195 -9.43 -10.65 -12.04
CA PHE A 195 -10.44 -10.07 -12.94
C PHE A 195 -9.98 -8.76 -13.60
N ASN A 196 -8.88 -8.15 -13.14
CA ASN A 196 -8.42 -6.87 -13.66
C ASN A 196 -7.21 -7.05 -14.61
N LYS A 197 -7.35 -6.60 -15.86
CA LYS A 197 -6.25 -6.59 -16.87
C LYS A 197 -4.97 -5.88 -16.36
N ARG A 198 -5.12 -4.88 -15.50
CA ARG A 198 -4.00 -4.13 -14.89
C ARG A 198 -3.44 -4.80 -13.63
N ARG A 199 -3.95 -5.96 -13.22
CA ARG A 199 -3.55 -6.69 -12.01
C ARG A 199 -3.51 -5.80 -10.78
N GLN A 200 -4.55 -4.97 -10.57
CA GLN A 200 -4.72 -4.11 -9.41
C GLN A 200 -5.50 -4.84 -8.31
N MET A 201 -5.08 -4.67 -7.06
CA MET A 201 -5.86 -5.09 -5.90
C MET A 201 -7.04 -4.14 -5.66
N GLY A 202 -8.05 -4.54 -4.89
CA GLY A 202 -9.23 -3.72 -4.64
C GLY A 202 -8.90 -2.31 -4.13
N HIS A 203 -7.99 -2.18 -3.17
CA HIS A 203 -7.52 -0.89 -2.67
C HIS A 203 -6.71 -0.08 -3.70
N ASP A 204 -6.03 -0.75 -4.66
CA ASP A 204 -5.33 -0.10 -5.76
C ASP A 204 -6.31 0.50 -6.77
N MET A 205 -7.42 -0.19 -7.02
CA MET A 205 -8.47 0.29 -7.93
C MET A 205 -9.15 1.54 -7.39
N VAL A 206 -9.54 1.54 -6.11
CA VAL A 206 -10.18 2.68 -5.45
C VAL A 206 -9.26 3.91 -5.44
N SER A 207 -7.97 3.71 -5.17
CA SER A 207 -6.98 4.80 -5.14
C SER A 207 -6.40 5.15 -6.52
N ARG A 208 -6.87 4.52 -7.60
CA ARG A 208 -6.37 4.70 -8.99
C ARG A 208 -4.85 4.56 -9.09
N THR A 209 -4.30 3.53 -8.45
CA THR A 209 -2.87 3.24 -8.43
C THR A 209 -2.59 1.85 -8.99
N ALA A 210 -1.35 1.61 -9.39
CA ALA A 210 -0.86 0.28 -9.76
C ALA A 210 0.52 0.06 -9.13
N VAL A 211 0.87 -1.19 -8.85
CA VAL A 211 2.20 -1.53 -8.31
C VAL A 211 3.07 -2.04 -9.45
N ILE A 212 4.19 -1.38 -9.68
CA ILE A 212 5.16 -1.70 -10.72
C ILE A 212 6.43 -2.32 -10.12
N ASP A 213 7.11 -3.14 -10.92
CA ASP A 213 8.43 -3.69 -10.63
C ASP A 213 9.50 -2.76 -11.23
N GLU A 214 10.33 -2.15 -10.37
CA GLU A 214 11.38 -1.22 -10.79
C GLU A 214 12.49 -1.91 -11.60
N LYS A 215 12.71 -3.21 -11.39
CA LYS A 215 13.69 -3.98 -12.17
C LYS A 215 13.29 -4.07 -13.63
N MET A 216 11.99 -4.35 -13.89
CA MET A 216 11.48 -4.44 -15.26
C MET A 216 11.51 -3.09 -15.98
N VAL A 217 11.25 -2.00 -15.25
CA VAL A 217 11.32 -0.63 -15.80
C VAL A 217 12.76 -0.26 -16.16
N ASN A 218 13.74 -0.66 -15.35
CA ASN A 218 15.15 -0.32 -15.62
C ASN A 218 15.76 -1.19 -16.73
N SER A 219 15.36 -2.46 -16.86
CA SER A 219 15.85 -3.34 -17.94
C SER A 219 15.34 -2.96 -19.32
N SER A 220 14.24 -2.21 -19.42
CA SER A 220 13.75 -1.69 -20.70
C SER A 220 14.48 -0.41 -21.17
N LYS A 221 15.43 0.10 -20.38
CA LYS A 221 16.23 1.30 -20.69
C LYS A 221 17.62 0.96 -21.25
N SER A 222 18.10 -0.25 -21.04
CA SER A 222 19.37 -0.76 -21.58
C SER A 222 19.16 -1.40 -22.95
#